data_44cbca2ea71ad762eeae63ded74d408c
#
_entry.id   44cbca2ea71ad762eeae63ded74d408c
#
_cell.length_a   1.000
_cell.length_b   1.000
_cell.length_c   1.000
_cell.angle_alpha   90.00
_cell.angle_beta   90.00
_cell.angle_gamma   90.00
#
_symmetry.space_group_name_H-M   'P 1'
#
loop_
_entity.id
_entity.type
_entity.pdbx_description
1 polymer ?
#
loop_
_entity_poly.entity_id
_entity_poly.type
_entity_poly.pdbx_seq_one_letter_code
_entity_poly.pdbx_strand_id
1 'polypeptide(L)'
;MGVVSHVSRTAVLLAGVPSENPALYHRVRFRVGDPAAWIALNLDGQQRTEFIVRDIEMDRARKSVRVDSIACPADYSPSGGLSGDRGTATAQAVAECLHRANVTRVTTDRTLPYIYAWHIAQTGIEIEYSPELGVIDRRVKDAQELEWLAEAQRVTEDAMRMACETVGHATANAQGELQHGGSVLTSQRLRKMISLFLLDRDFSNPHDSIVASWPHSADCHERGSGPLLTGQGVIIDIFPQCLATGYWGDCTRTVVHGEPSEEMQRMHSAVVDAKRAAILAATAGATADDVHRATKQTLKAHGYEFERGAISDLPVMPHGTGHGVGLEVHEPILLDDNGGTLLAGEVLTIEPGLYSRNFGGVRVEDMVVITSGEPVNFNRLPEGLCWG
;
A
#
# COMPACT_ATOMS: atom_id res chain seq x y z
N MET A 1 -37.22 13.86 40.70
CA MET A 1 -36.83 14.27 39.35
C MET A 1 -36.03 13.13 38.74
N GLY A 2 -36.66 12.33 37.87
CA GLY A 2 -36.00 11.24 37.20
C GLY A 2 -35.02 11.82 36.17
N VAL A 3 -33.75 11.44 36.25
CA VAL A 3 -32.78 11.69 35.22
C VAL A 3 -33.21 10.86 34.01
N VAL A 4 -33.84 11.52 33.02
CA VAL A 4 -34.03 10.91 31.71
C VAL A 4 -32.62 10.84 31.09
N SER A 5 -32.05 9.64 31.07
CA SER A 5 -30.83 9.38 30.33
C SER A 5 -31.18 9.61 28.84
N HIS A 6 -30.81 10.76 28.31
CA HIS A 6 -30.82 10.95 26.87
C HIS A 6 -29.84 9.94 26.27
N VAL A 7 -30.38 8.85 25.72
CA VAL A 7 -29.58 7.95 24.89
C VAL A 7 -29.09 8.78 23.71
N SER A 8 -27.79 9.02 23.66
CA SER A 8 -27.19 9.84 22.60
C SER A 8 -27.28 9.07 21.28
N ARG A 9 -27.96 9.63 20.29
CA ARG A 9 -27.98 9.11 18.92
C ARG A 9 -26.69 9.47 18.23
N THR A 10 -25.94 8.48 17.84
CA THR A 10 -24.61 8.64 17.23
C THR A 10 -24.54 7.94 15.89
N ALA A 11 -23.55 8.28 15.10
CA ALA A 11 -23.27 7.60 13.83
C ALA A 11 -21.78 7.41 13.62
N VAL A 12 -21.43 6.44 12.76
CA VAL A 12 -20.11 6.31 12.15
C VAL A 12 -20.27 6.58 10.66
N LEU A 13 -19.39 7.38 10.10
CA LEU A 13 -19.43 7.81 8.69
C LEU A 13 -18.11 7.52 7.99
N LEU A 14 -18.16 6.83 6.87
CA LEU A 14 -17.12 6.78 5.86
C LEU A 14 -17.69 7.33 4.55
N ALA A 15 -17.06 8.34 3.96
CA ALA A 15 -17.56 8.97 2.74
C ALA A 15 -16.44 9.43 1.81
N GLY A 16 -16.76 9.54 0.53
CA GLY A 16 -15.81 9.91 -0.51
C GLY A 16 -16.16 9.23 -1.83
N VAL A 17 -15.17 9.04 -2.69
CA VAL A 17 -15.30 8.26 -3.92
C VAL A 17 -14.73 6.86 -3.66
N PRO A 18 -15.53 5.78 -3.70
CA PRO A 18 -15.07 4.44 -3.33
C PRO A 18 -13.87 3.92 -4.12
N SER A 19 -13.70 4.36 -5.38
CA SER A 19 -12.53 3.98 -6.18
C SER A 19 -11.22 4.66 -5.72
N GLU A 20 -11.31 5.71 -4.90
CA GLU A 20 -10.20 6.55 -4.45
C GLU A 20 -10.04 6.57 -2.92
N ASN A 21 -11.05 6.11 -2.19
CA ASN A 21 -11.06 6.06 -0.73
C ASN A 21 -10.96 4.60 -0.24
N PRO A 22 -9.77 4.13 0.17
CA PRO A 22 -9.56 2.76 0.61
C PRO A 22 -10.41 2.34 1.82
N ALA A 23 -10.65 3.24 2.79
CA ALA A 23 -11.45 2.94 3.97
C ALA A 23 -12.93 2.69 3.60
N LEU A 24 -13.49 3.55 2.74
CA LEU A 24 -14.85 3.39 2.24
C LEU A 24 -14.96 2.14 1.35
N TYR A 25 -14.03 1.93 0.41
CA TYR A 25 -14.02 0.74 -0.45
C TYR A 25 -13.92 -0.54 0.39
N HIS A 26 -13.02 -0.60 1.36
CA HIS A 26 -12.88 -1.75 2.26
C HIS A 26 -14.20 -2.09 2.95
N ARG A 27 -14.93 -1.08 3.39
CA ARG A 27 -16.23 -1.25 4.09
C ARG A 27 -17.33 -1.77 3.18
N VAL A 28 -17.43 -1.26 1.95
CA VAL A 28 -18.58 -1.55 1.05
C VAL A 28 -18.26 -2.57 -0.04
N ARG A 29 -16.98 -2.83 -0.33
CA ARG A 29 -16.51 -3.72 -1.42
C ARG A 29 -17.20 -3.44 -2.76
N PHE A 30 -17.51 -2.16 -3.00
CA PHE A 30 -18.19 -1.69 -4.19
C PHE A 30 -17.41 -0.55 -4.83
N ARG A 31 -16.80 -0.82 -5.99
CA ARG A 31 -15.95 0.15 -6.68
C ARG A 31 -16.80 0.98 -7.62
N VAL A 32 -16.89 2.28 -7.36
CA VAL A 32 -17.60 3.28 -8.17
C VAL A 32 -16.84 4.59 -8.12
N GLY A 33 -16.86 5.32 -9.26
CA GLY A 33 -16.19 6.62 -9.44
C GLY A 33 -17.04 7.82 -9.07
N ASP A 34 -18.22 7.62 -8.50
CA ASP A 34 -19.10 8.70 -8.02
C ASP A 34 -19.04 8.81 -6.48
N PRO A 35 -19.27 10.00 -5.91
CA PRO A 35 -19.33 10.18 -4.46
C PRO A 35 -20.38 9.28 -3.81
N ALA A 36 -20.01 8.68 -2.68
CA ALA A 36 -20.86 7.81 -1.89
C ALA A 36 -20.57 7.95 -0.40
N ALA A 37 -21.47 7.43 0.45
CA ALA A 37 -21.26 7.40 1.89
C ALA A 37 -21.84 6.12 2.50
N TRP A 38 -21.08 5.49 3.40
CA TRP A 38 -21.54 4.45 4.28
C TRP A 38 -21.74 5.03 5.68
N ILE A 39 -22.92 4.82 6.25
CA ILE A 39 -23.33 5.36 7.54
C ILE A 39 -23.81 4.21 8.41
N ALA A 40 -23.26 4.09 9.63
CA ALA A 40 -23.84 3.25 10.68
C ALA A 40 -24.52 4.16 11.72
N LEU A 41 -25.83 4.13 11.77
CA LEU A 41 -26.64 4.86 12.72
C LEU A 41 -26.84 4.03 14.00
N ASN A 42 -26.58 4.61 15.16
CA ASN A 42 -26.93 4.03 16.45
C ASN A 42 -28.12 4.82 17.01
N LEU A 43 -29.30 4.23 16.88
CA LEU A 43 -30.56 4.85 17.25
C LEU A 43 -31.15 4.10 18.45
N ASP A 44 -31.01 4.70 19.64
CA ASP A 44 -31.59 4.16 20.88
C ASP A 44 -31.17 2.69 21.17
N GLY A 45 -29.91 2.34 20.84
CA GLY A 45 -29.33 1.01 21.04
C GLY A 45 -29.57 0.03 19.87
N GLN A 46 -30.26 0.45 18.82
CA GLN A 46 -30.37 -0.29 17.56
C GLN A 46 -29.40 0.27 16.52
N GLN A 47 -28.60 -0.59 15.94
CA GLN A 47 -27.71 -0.22 14.83
C GLN A 47 -28.41 -0.46 13.49
N ARG A 48 -28.34 0.52 12.61
CA ARG A 48 -28.80 0.43 11.24
C ARG A 48 -27.72 0.99 10.32
N THR A 49 -27.45 0.30 9.23
CA THR A 49 -26.46 0.71 8.22
C THR A 49 -27.15 1.21 6.95
N GLU A 50 -26.62 2.27 6.40
CA GLU A 50 -27.13 2.88 5.17
C GLU A 50 -25.99 3.20 4.21
N PHE A 51 -26.22 2.96 2.91
CA PHE A 51 -25.29 3.33 1.86
C PHE A 51 -25.97 4.31 0.91
N ILE A 52 -25.45 5.54 0.87
CA ILE A 52 -25.93 6.59 -0.04
C ILE A 52 -25.02 6.59 -1.26
N VAL A 53 -25.61 6.34 -2.42
CA VAL A 53 -24.91 6.27 -3.71
C VAL A 53 -25.81 6.86 -4.81
N ARG A 54 -25.26 7.20 -5.97
CA ARG A 54 -26.10 7.70 -7.07
C ARG A 54 -27.19 6.72 -7.47
N ASP A 55 -28.31 7.26 -7.92
CA ASP A 55 -29.51 6.52 -8.38
C ASP A 55 -29.18 5.45 -9.42
N ILE A 56 -28.35 5.77 -10.42
CA ILE A 56 -27.93 4.85 -11.48
C ILE A 56 -27.09 3.68 -10.97
N GLU A 57 -26.48 3.77 -9.77
CA GLU A 57 -25.64 2.76 -9.15
C GLU A 57 -26.40 1.85 -8.17
N MET A 58 -27.61 2.25 -7.75
CA MET A 58 -28.37 1.55 -6.69
C MET A 58 -28.61 0.09 -7.00
N ASP A 59 -28.95 -0.27 -8.26
CA ASP A 59 -29.24 -1.67 -8.62
C ASP A 59 -27.99 -2.55 -8.58
N ARG A 60 -26.82 -2.01 -8.90
CA ARG A 60 -25.55 -2.70 -8.73
C ARG A 60 -25.18 -2.82 -7.27
N ALA A 61 -25.34 -1.74 -6.50
CA ALA A 61 -25.06 -1.71 -5.08
C ALA A 61 -25.90 -2.71 -4.30
N ARG A 62 -27.22 -2.84 -4.60
CA ARG A 62 -28.12 -3.83 -3.96
C ARG A 62 -27.67 -5.28 -4.13
N LYS A 63 -26.88 -5.57 -5.16
CA LYS A 63 -26.36 -6.94 -5.43
C LYS A 63 -25.11 -7.29 -4.67
N SER A 64 -24.33 -6.27 -4.26
CA SER A 64 -22.98 -6.48 -3.72
C SER A 64 -22.74 -5.86 -2.34
N VAL A 65 -23.36 -4.72 -2.03
CA VAL A 65 -23.13 -4.02 -0.76
C VAL A 65 -24.02 -4.60 0.34
N ARG A 66 -23.42 -4.96 1.46
CA ARG A 66 -24.14 -5.50 2.63
C ARG A 66 -24.43 -4.37 3.61
N VAL A 67 -25.64 -3.82 3.53
CA VAL A 67 -26.19 -2.79 4.41
C VAL A 67 -27.69 -3.02 4.57
N ASP A 68 -28.31 -2.42 5.59
CA ASP A 68 -29.75 -2.55 5.84
C ASP A 68 -30.58 -1.77 4.81
N SER A 69 -30.04 -0.63 4.30
CA SER A 69 -30.69 0.15 3.25
C SER A 69 -29.70 0.81 2.29
N ILE A 70 -30.16 1.00 1.06
CA ILE A 70 -29.45 1.74 0.02
C ILE A 70 -30.37 2.88 -0.44
N ALA A 71 -29.84 4.09 -0.41
CA ALA A 71 -30.53 5.32 -0.78
C ALA A 71 -29.74 6.09 -1.85
N CYS A 72 -30.41 7.04 -2.50
CA CYS A 72 -29.75 8.02 -3.34
C CYS A 72 -29.82 9.43 -2.70
N PRO A 73 -29.02 10.39 -3.16
CA PRO A 73 -29.05 11.75 -2.63
C PRO A 73 -30.46 12.39 -2.65
N ALA A 74 -31.30 12.07 -3.63
CA ALA A 74 -32.65 12.60 -3.73
C ALA A 74 -33.56 12.18 -2.56
N ASP A 75 -33.33 11.02 -1.94
CA ASP A 75 -34.09 10.51 -0.80
C ASP A 75 -33.86 11.38 0.46
N TYR A 76 -32.72 12.06 0.52
CA TYR A 76 -32.30 12.95 1.59
C TYR A 76 -32.11 14.39 1.09
N SER A 77 -32.99 14.85 0.21
CA SER A 77 -32.96 16.24 -0.22
C SER A 77 -33.33 17.20 0.94
N PRO A 78 -32.48 18.18 1.28
CA PRO A 78 -32.83 19.22 2.24
C PRO A 78 -33.92 20.17 1.69
N SER A 79 -34.53 20.98 2.55
CA SER A 79 -35.61 21.90 2.17
C SER A 79 -35.22 22.90 1.06
N GLY A 80 -33.92 23.26 0.97
CA GLY A 80 -33.35 24.11 -0.08
C GLY A 80 -33.05 23.41 -1.39
N GLY A 81 -33.28 22.08 -1.48
CA GLY A 81 -32.91 21.25 -2.61
C GLY A 81 -31.45 20.84 -2.63
N LEU A 82 -31.08 19.96 -3.55
CA LEU A 82 -29.73 19.50 -3.76
C LEU A 82 -28.97 20.38 -4.76
N SER A 83 -27.67 20.49 -4.58
CA SER A 83 -26.78 21.10 -5.56
C SER A 83 -26.78 20.32 -6.88
N GLY A 84 -26.52 20.99 -7.99
CA GLY A 84 -26.22 20.34 -9.28
C GLY A 84 -24.83 19.67 -9.34
N ASP A 85 -23.94 20.02 -8.41
CA ASP A 85 -22.64 19.34 -8.24
C ASP A 85 -22.80 18.07 -7.42
N ARG A 86 -22.26 16.96 -7.94
CA ARG A 86 -22.45 15.61 -7.36
C ARG A 86 -21.84 15.45 -5.97
N GLY A 87 -20.64 15.98 -5.78
CA GLY A 87 -19.95 15.92 -4.49
C GLY A 87 -20.71 16.68 -3.41
N THR A 88 -21.12 17.90 -3.75
CA THR A 88 -21.94 18.76 -2.88
C THR A 88 -23.30 18.12 -2.59
N ALA A 89 -24.00 17.61 -3.60
CA ALA A 89 -25.30 16.96 -3.41
C ALA A 89 -25.23 15.74 -2.49
N THR A 90 -24.19 14.91 -2.63
CA THR A 90 -24.00 13.75 -1.75
C THR A 90 -23.68 14.19 -0.31
N ALA A 91 -22.84 15.20 -0.13
CA ALA A 91 -22.52 15.73 1.19
C ALA A 91 -23.75 16.37 1.87
N GLN A 92 -24.60 17.10 1.11
CA GLN A 92 -25.88 17.62 1.59
C GLN A 92 -26.83 16.50 2.02
N ALA A 93 -26.94 15.44 1.21
CA ALA A 93 -27.80 14.29 1.52
C ALA A 93 -27.34 13.55 2.77
N VAL A 94 -26.02 13.36 2.96
CA VAL A 94 -25.46 12.78 4.18
C VAL A 94 -25.79 13.62 5.41
N ALA A 95 -25.58 14.92 5.35
CA ALA A 95 -25.91 15.83 6.45
C ALA A 95 -27.40 15.78 6.79
N GLU A 96 -28.28 15.77 5.80
CA GLU A 96 -29.73 15.67 5.98
C GLU A 96 -30.16 14.29 6.53
N CYS A 97 -29.54 13.20 6.08
CA CYS A 97 -29.76 11.86 6.63
C CYS A 97 -29.47 11.82 8.14
N LEU A 98 -28.31 12.31 8.54
CA LEU A 98 -27.92 12.39 9.96
C LEU A 98 -28.85 13.31 10.76
N HIS A 99 -29.23 14.46 10.21
CA HIS A 99 -30.14 15.40 10.82
C HIS A 99 -31.54 14.80 11.04
N ARG A 100 -32.14 14.15 10.02
CA ARG A 100 -33.45 13.45 10.15
C ARG A 100 -33.42 12.31 11.15
N ALA A 101 -32.26 11.65 11.30
CA ALA A 101 -32.07 10.60 12.33
C ALA A 101 -31.88 11.18 13.74
N ASN A 102 -31.85 12.52 13.90
CA ASN A 102 -31.55 13.22 15.16
C ASN A 102 -30.20 12.79 15.76
N VAL A 103 -29.19 12.54 14.92
CA VAL A 103 -27.82 12.27 15.32
C VAL A 103 -27.25 13.54 15.97
N THR A 104 -26.61 13.37 17.13
CA THR A 104 -25.96 14.49 17.84
C THR A 104 -24.45 14.50 17.64
N ARG A 105 -23.86 13.32 17.33
CA ARG A 105 -22.42 13.17 17.08
C ARG A 105 -22.16 12.11 16.03
N VAL A 106 -21.24 12.39 15.11
CA VAL A 106 -20.77 11.46 14.09
C VAL A 106 -19.26 11.24 14.23
N THR A 107 -18.85 9.97 14.31
CA THR A 107 -17.43 9.59 14.31
C THR A 107 -17.00 9.29 12.86
N THR A 108 -15.83 9.79 12.47
CA THR A 108 -15.29 9.61 11.12
C THR A 108 -13.79 9.35 11.13
N ASP A 109 -13.27 8.88 10.01
CA ASP A 109 -11.86 8.56 9.81
C ASP A 109 -11.05 9.74 9.24
N ARG A 110 -9.76 9.50 9.00
CA ARG A 110 -8.81 10.48 8.43
C ARG A 110 -9.09 10.87 6.98
N THR A 111 -9.92 10.10 6.26
CA THR A 111 -10.12 10.28 4.81
C THR A 111 -11.39 11.04 4.47
N LEU A 112 -12.19 11.45 5.45
CA LEU A 112 -13.42 12.18 5.20
C LEU A 112 -13.14 13.48 4.44
N PRO A 113 -13.67 13.66 3.20
CA PRO A 113 -13.48 14.92 2.49
C PRO A 113 -14.11 16.09 3.25
N TYR A 114 -13.43 17.22 3.30
CA TYR A 114 -13.86 18.38 4.09
C TYR A 114 -15.26 18.88 3.74
N ILE A 115 -15.71 18.70 2.50
CA ILE A 115 -17.07 19.09 2.09
C ILE A 115 -18.16 18.39 2.91
N TYR A 116 -17.97 17.12 3.27
CA TYR A 116 -18.91 16.41 4.15
C TYR A 116 -18.89 17.00 5.56
N ALA A 117 -17.70 17.19 6.13
CA ALA A 117 -17.55 17.80 7.45
C ALA A 117 -18.20 19.18 7.50
N TRP A 118 -18.02 19.99 6.44
CA TRP A 118 -18.62 21.33 6.37
C TRP A 118 -20.15 21.28 6.39
N HIS A 119 -20.78 20.43 5.56
CA HIS A 119 -22.25 20.33 5.52
C HIS A 119 -22.83 19.75 6.81
N ILE A 120 -22.18 18.74 7.42
CA ILE A 120 -22.61 18.16 8.69
C ILE A 120 -22.54 19.20 9.81
N ALA A 121 -21.48 19.99 9.89
CA ALA A 121 -21.34 21.04 10.90
C ALA A 121 -22.44 22.11 10.83
N GLN A 122 -22.97 22.41 9.62
CA GLN A 122 -24.09 23.36 9.45
C GLN A 122 -25.39 22.86 10.11
N THR A 123 -25.53 21.56 10.36
CA THR A 123 -26.70 20.97 11.05
C THR A 123 -26.57 20.98 12.58
N GLY A 124 -25.42 21.44 13.10
CA GLY A 124 -25.12 21.43 14.55
C GLY A 124 -24.67 20.06 15.10
N ILE A 125 -24.44 19.08 14.25
CA ILE A 125 -23.91 17.76 14.62
C ILE A 125 -22.43 17.89 14.95
N GLU A 126 -22.01 17.34 16.09
CA GLU A 126 -20.60 17.22 16.48
C GLU A 126 -19.88 16.19 15.62
N ILE A 127 -18.68 16.53 15.13
CA ILE A 127 -17.83 15.61 14.38
C ILE A 127 -16.66 15.18 15.26
N GLU A 128 -16.53 13.87 15.44
CA GLU A 128 -15.43 13.25 16.20
C GLU A 128 -14.49 12.51 15.24
N TYR A 129 -13.20 12.77 15.36
CA TYR A 129 -12.17 12.05 14.63
C TYR A 129 -11.74 10.79 15.37
N SER A 130 -11.75 9.63 14.69
CA SER A 130 -11.17 8.40 15.19
C SER A 130 -9.92 8.04 14.38
N PRO A 131 -8.73 7.98 14.99
CA PRO A 131 -7.50 7.61 14.28
C PRO A 131 -7.46 6.15 13.84
N GLU A 132 -8.26 5.31 14.47
CA GLU A 132 -8.28 3.85 14.24
C GLU A 132 -9.32 3.42 13.20
N LEU A 133 -10.39 4.22 13.03
CA LEU A 133 -11.45 3.91 12.07
C LEU A 133 -10.90 3.87 10.64
N GLY A 134 -11.23 2.80 9.91
CA GLY A 134 -10.74 2.57 8.55
C GLY A 134 -9.24 2.22 8.48
N VAL A 135 -8.56 2.10 9.63
CA VAL A 135 -7.16 1.68 9.74
C VAL A 135 -7.07 0.25 10.28
N ILE A 136 -7.56 0.01 11.50
CA ILE A 136 -7.46 -1.31 12.16
C ILE A 136 -8.17 -2.39 11.34
N ASP A 137 -9.35 -2.10 10.80
CA ASP A 137 -10.11 -3.03 9.96
C ASP A 137 -9.32 -3.47 8.71
N ARG A 138 -8.46 -2.59 8.16
CA ARG A 138 -7.64 -2.87 6.98
C ARG A 138 -6.31 -3.53 7.33
N ARG A 139 -5.78 -3.30 8.53
CA ARG A 139 -4.55 -3.95 9.00
C ARG A 139 -4.73 -5.47 9.05
N VAL A 140 -5.81 -5.96 9.64
CA VAL A 140 -6.11 -7.40 9.77
C VAL A 140 -6.87 -7.87 8.54
N LYS A 141 -6.19 -8.53 7.61
CA LYS A 141 -6.77 -9.04 6.37
C LYS A 141 -7.65 -10.26 6.63
N ASP A 142 -8.83 -10.29 6.01
CA ASP A 142 -9.65 -11.49 5.96
C ASP A 142 -9.11 -12.52 4.95
N ALA A 143 -9.69 -13.72 4.93
CA ALA A 143 -9.22 -14.80 4.05
C ALA A 143 -9.26 -14.41 2.56
N GLN A 144 -10.28 -13.67 2.14
CA GLN A 144 -10.42 -13.24 0.75
C GLN A 144 -9.40 -12.16 0.39
N GLU A 145 -9.07 -11.26 1.32
CA GLU A 145 -8.04 -10.25 1.12
C GLU A 145 -6.66 -10.89 1.00
N LEU A 146 -6.38 -11.91 1.82
CA LEU A 146 -5.13 -12.68 1.72
C LEU A 146 -4.99 -13.40 0.37
N GLU A 147 -6.09 -13.95 -0.17
CA GLU A 147 -6.10 -14.55 -1.51
C GLU A 147 -5.80 -13.49 -2.61
N TRP A 148 -6.41 -12.30 -2.53
CA TRP A 148 -6.17 -11.22 -3.48
C TRP A 148 -4.73 -10.69 -3.41
N LEU A 149 -4.17 -10.57 -2.20
CA LEU A 149 -2.79 -10.15 -2.00
C LEU A 149 -1.79 -11.22 -2.49
N ALA A 150 -2.08 -12.50 -2.24
CA ALA A 150 -1.25 -13.59 -2.75
C ALA A 150 -1.24 -13.63 -4.29
N GLU A 151 -2.39 -13.39 -4.94
CA GLU A 151 -2.46 -13.30 -6.40
C GLU A 151 -1.73 -12.05 -6.93
N ALA A 152 -1.90 -10.88 -6.25
CA ALA A 152 -1.17 -9.68 -6.63
C ALA A 152 0.34 -9.89 -6.52
N GLN A 153 0.80 -10.54 -5.45
CA GLN A 153 2.23 -10.84 -5.28
C GLN A 153 2.73 -11.83 -6.32
N ARG A 154 1.96 -12.84 -6.67
CA ARG A 154 2.33 -13.79 -7.72
C ARG A 154 2.56 -13.11 -9.08
N VAL A 155 1.65 -12.19 -9.48
CA VAL A 155 1.80 -11.44 -10.74
C VAL A 155 3.00 -10.48 -10.66
N THR A 156 3.23 -9.88 -9.50
CA THR A 156 4.43 -9.04 -9.24
C THR A 156 5.71 -9.85 -9.38
N GLU A 157 5.77 -11.07 -8.83
CA GLU A 157 6.92 -11.95 -8.98
C GLU A 157 7.15 -12.40 -10.43
N ASP A 158 6.07 -12.66 -11.20
CA ASP A 158 6.19 -12.98 -12.62
C ASP A 158 6.79 -11.81 -13.42
N ALA A 159 6.39 -10.57 -13.11
CA ALA A 159 6.98 -9.37 -13.70
C ALA A 159 8.43 -9.15 -13.27
N MET A 160 8.74 -9.40 -11.99
CA MET A 160 10.10 -9.33 -11.45
C MET A 160 11.01 -10.36 -12.12
N ARG A 161 10.56 -11.60 -12.27
CA ARG A 161 11.30 -12.65 -12.98
C ARG A 161 11.62 -12.22 -14.40
N MET A 162 10.63 -11.79 -15.16
CA MET A 162 10.81 -11.29 -16.53
C MET A 162 11.83 -10.15 -16.58
N ALA A 163 11.78 -9.21 -15.64
CA ALA A 163 12.69 -8.07 -15.61
C ALA A 163 14.13 -8.48 -15.25
N CYS A 164 14.30 -9.31 -14.22
CA CYS A 164 15.63 -9.82 -13.81
C CYS A 164 16.26 -10.69 -14.92
N GLU A 165 15.50 -11.61 -15.51
CA GLU A 165 15.97 -12.43 -16.64
C GLU A 165 16.31 -11.57 -17.87
N THR A 166 15.56 -10.50 -18.14
CA THR A 166 15.90 -9.56 -19.22
C THR A 166 17.26 -8.91 -19.01
N VAL A 167 17.59 -8.54 -17.77
CA VAL A 167 18.92 -8.00 -17.44
C VAL A 167 19.97 -9.10 -17.48
N GLY A 168 19.72 -10.24 -16.84
CA GLY A 168 20.69 -11.34 -16.71
C GLY A 168 21.11 -11.94 -18.07
N HIS A 169 20.18 -12.10 -19.01
CA HIS A 169 20.42 -12.64 -20.34
C HIS A 169 20.75 -11.59 -21.42
N ALA A 170 20.87 -10.31 -21.05
CA ALA A 170 21.28 -9.26 -21.99
C ALA A 170 22.69 -9.57 -22.54
N THR A 171 23.04 -8.93 -23.66
CA THR A 171 24.42 -8.93 -24.15
C THR A 171 25.03 -7.55 -23.91
N ALA A 172 26.34 -7.48 -23.62
CA ALA A 172 27.01 -6.20 -23.45
C ALA A 172 27.69 -5.77 -24.76
N ASN A 173 27.53 -4.50 -25.14
CA ASN A 173 28.29 -3.91 -26.28
C ASN A 173 29.72 -3.52 -25.83
N ALA A 174 30.51 -2.95 -26.78
CA ALA A 174 31.88 -2.55 -26.50
C ALA A 174 32.02 -1.44 -25.45
N GLN A 175 30.97 -0.69 -25.16
CA GLN A 175 30.91 0.34 -24.14
C GLN A 175 30.41 -0.22 -22.78
N GLY A 176 30.11 -1.52 -22.70
CA GLY A 176 29.54 -2.17 -21.51
C GLY A 176 28.03 -1.96 -21.34
N GLU A 177 27.34 -1.32 -22.30
CA GLU A 177 25.91 -1.12 -22.25
C GLU A 177 25.16 -2.41 -22.58
N LEU A 178 24.18 -2.76 -21.77
CA LEU A 178 23.34 -3.94 -21.98
C LEU A 178 22.45 -3.76 -23.22
N GLN A 179 22.29 -4.82 -23.97
CA GLN A 179 21.43 -4.88 -25.15
C GLN A 179 20.41 -6.01 -25.02
N HIS A 180 19.17 -5.72 -25.40
CA HIS A 180 18.08 -6.67 -25.47
C HIS A 180 17.29 -6.42 -26.77
N GLY A 181 16.99 -7.49 -27.56
CA GLY A 181 16.25 -7.36 -28.82
C GLY A 181 16.86 -6.36 -29.81
N GLY A 182 18.19 -6.33 -29.94
CA GLY A 182 18.93 -5.51 -30.89
C GLY A 182 19.01 -4.01 -30.54
N SER A 183 18.67 -3.60 -29.35
CA SER A 183 18.74 -2.20 -28.90
C SER A 183 19.25 -2.11 -27.46
N VAL A 184 19.85 -0.94 -27.11
CA VAL A 184 20.33 -0.69 -25.75
C VAL A 184 19.18 -0.85 -24.74
N LEU A 185 19.44 -1.60 -23.67
CA LEU A 185 18.53 -1.76 -22.54
C LEU A 185 18.75 -0.60 -21.59
N THR A 186 17.74 0.27 -21.47
CA THR A 186 17.74 1.40 -20.54
C THR A 186 16.77 1.16 -19.40
N SER A 187 16.95 1.88 -18.28
CA SER A 187 15.99 1.90 -17.17
C SER A 187 14.56 2.16 -17.66
N GLN A 188 14.37 3.17 -18.52
CA GLN A 188 13.06 3.54 -19.06
C GLN A 188 12.46 2.42 -19.93
N ARG A 189 13.29 1.75 -20.70
CA ARG A 189 12.84 0.65 -21.57
C ARG A 189 12.40 -0.55 -20.75
N LEU A 190 13.15 -0.91 -19.71
CA LEU A 190 12.78 -2.02 -18.83
C LEU A 190 11.50 -1.70 -18.04
N ARG A 191 11.36 -0.48 -17.50
CA ARG A 191 10.10 -0.05 -16.86
C ARG A 191 8.90 -0.15 -17.80
N LYS A 192 9.06 0.26 -19.05
CA LYS A 192 8.00 0.10 -20.05
C LYS A 192 7.65 -1.37 -20.30
N MET A 193 8.64 -2.26 -20.36
CA MET A 193 8.38 -3.71 -20.50
C MET A 193 7.61 -4.25 -19.29
N ILE A 194 8.00 -3.87 -18.06
CA ILE A 194 7.29 -4.21 -16.82
C ILE A 194 5.84 -3.72 -16.89
N SER A 195 5.60 -2.46 -17.24
CA SER A 195 4.25 -1.89 -17.30
C SER A 195 3.37 -2.58 -18.34
N LEU A 196 3.91 -2.94 -19.50
CA LEU A 196 3.17 -3.68 -20.52
C LEU A 196 2.85 -5.12 -20.07
N PHE A 197 3.80 -5.78 -19.41
CA PHE A 197 3.60 -7.12 -18.84
C PHE A 197 2.49 -7.16 -17.79
N LEU A 198 2.46 -6.15 -16.93
CA LEU A 198 1.45 -5.99 -15.87
C LEU A 198 0.07 -5.68 -16.47
N LEU A 199 0.00 -4.77 -17.44
CA LEU A 199 -1.25 -4.39 -18.10
C LEU A 199 -1.90 -5.58 -18.84
N ASP A 200 -1.10 -6.45 -19.47
CA ASP A 200 -1.56 -7.69 -20.12
C ASP A 200 -2.21 -8.68 -19.13
N ARG A 201 -2.02 -8.47 -17.82
CA ARG A 201 -2.54 -9.29 -16.73
C ARG A 201 -3.57 -8.57 -15.85
N ASP A 202 -4.17 -7.50 -16.35
CA ASP A 202 -5.15 -6.67 -15.64
C ASP A 202 -4.59 -6.01 -14.37
N PHE A 203 -3.30 -5.64 -14.39
CA PHE A 203 -2.65 -4.85 -13.35
C PHE A 203 -2.24 -3.47 -13.87
N SER A 204 -2.42 -2.45 -13.05
CA SER A 204 -1.88 -1.11 -13.29
C SER A 204 -0.54 -0.91 -12.57
N ASN A 205 0.27 0.01 -13.08
CA ASN A 205 1.52 0.43 -12.46
C ASN A 205 1.50 1.97 -12.28
N PRO A 206 0.63 2.50 -11.38
CA PRO A 206 0.31 3.93 -11.34
C PRO A 206 1.47 4.80 -10.84
N HIS A 207 2.37 4.23 -10.06
CA HIS A 207 3.55 4.96 -9.55
C HIS A 207 4.81 4.71 -10.37
N ASP A 208 4.72 3.91 -11.46
CA ASP A 208 5.84 3.35 -12.21
C ASP A 208 6.74 2.46 -11.32
N SER A 209 7.66 1.72 -11.90
CA SER A 209 8.61 0.88 -11.18
C SER A 209 9.95 1.60 -11.01
N ILE A 210 10.75 1.18 -10.03
CA ILE A 210 12.15 1.57 -9.94
C ILE A 210 12.97 0.57 -10.77
N VAL A 211 13.84 1.08 -11.63
CA VAL A 211 14.89 0.33 -12.33
C VAL A 211 16.13 1.22 -12.29
N ALA A 212 16.88 1.10 -11.21
CA ALA A 212 17.99 2.01 -10.93
C ALA A 212 19.33 1.27 -10.83
N SER A 213 20.32 1.69 -11.64
CA SER A 213 21.72 1.32 -11.50
C SER A 213 22.54 2.52 -11.02
N TRP A 214 23.81 2.32 -10.70
CA TRP A 214 24.69 3.43 -10.33
C TRP A 214 24.74 4.50 -11.45
N PRO A 215 24.71 5.80 -11.14
CA PRO A 215 24.70 6.41 -9.79
C PRO A 215 23.31 6.51 -9.13
N HIS A 216 22.23 6.28 -9.86
CA HIS A 216 20.84 6.49 -9.42
C HIS A 216 20.48 5.57 -8.23
N SER A 217 20.94 4.32 -8.22
CA SER A 217 20.67 3.36 -7.15
C SER A 217 21.29 3.72 -5.79
N ALA A 218 22.07 4.81 -5.71
CA ALA A 218 22.51 5.36 -4.44
C ALA A 218 21.38 6.02 -3.63
N ASP A 219 20.27 6.37 -4.29
CA ASP A 219 19.04 6.87 -3.69
C ASP A 219 17.94 5.81 -3.79
N CYS A 220 17.35 5.44 -2.66
CA CYS A 220 16.35 4.37 -2.58
C CYS A 220 15.05 4.65 -3.35
N HIS A 221 14.76 5.92 -3.69
CA HIS A 221 13.53 6.33 -4.40
C HIS A 221 13.79 6.79 -5.85
N GLU A 222 15.06 6.83 -6.29
CA GLU A 222 15.37 7.26 -7.66
C GLU A 222 14.96 6.16 -8.66
N ARG A 223 14.15 6.52 -9.64
CA ARG A 223 13.60 5.57 -10.63
C ARG A 223 14.62 5.04 -11.62
N GLY A 224 15.78 5.68 -11.69
CA GLY A 224 16.82 5.38 -12.66
C GLY A 224 16.56 5.92 -14.07
N SER A 225 17.62 6.13 -14.82
CA SER A 225 17.57 6.57 -16.21
C SER A 225 18.86 6.18 -16.97
N GLY A 226 18.76 6.14 -18.29
CA GLY A 226 19.88 5.83 -19.16
C GLY A 226 20.18 4.34 -19.33
N PRO A 227 21.30 3.99 -19.99
CA PRO A 227 21.71 2.62 -20.23
C PRO A 227 22.00 1.86 -18.94
N LEU A 228 21.62 0.58 -18.88
CA LEU A 228 22.07 -0.36 -17.87
C LEU A 228 23.43 -0.93 -18.32
N LEU A 229 24.36 -1.11 -17.37
CA LEU A 229 25.73 -1.53 -17.67
C LEU A 229 26.06 -2.88 -17.06
N THR A 230 26.90 -3.65 -17.75
CA THR A 230 27.45 -4.90 -17.20
C THR A 230 28.29 -4.64 -15.95
N GLY A 231 28.29 -5.56 -14.98
CA GLY A 231 29.03 -5.46 -13.72
C GLY A 231 28.40 -4.50 -12.70
N GLN A 232 27.33 -3.78 -13.04
CA GLN A 232 26.63 -2.91 -12.09
C GLN A 232 25.36 -3.56 -11.52
N GLY A 233 25.10 -3.31 -10.24
CA GLY A 233 23.84 -3.69 -9.60
C GLY A 233 22.68 -2.82 -10.15
N VAL A 234 21.59 -3.49 -10.52
CA VAL A 234 20.34 -2.86 -10.92
C VAL A 234 19.29 -3.21 -9.86
N ILE A 235 18.84 -2.24 -9.09
CA ILE A 235 17.66 -2.40 -8.22
C ILE A 235 16.44 -2.35 -9.14
N ILE A 236 15.63 -3.40 -9.08
CA ILE A 236 14.33 -3.48 -9.72
C ILE A 236 13.30 -3.60 -8.60
N ASP A 237 12.34 -2.67 -8.57
CA ASP A 237 11.30 -2.60 -7.56
C ASP A 237 9.96 -2.39 -8.25
N ILE A 238 9.03 -3.32 -8.02
CA ILE A 238 7.76 -3.43 -8.76
C ILE A 238 6.60 -3.56 -7.77
N PHE A 239 5.72 -2.56 -7.74
CA PHE A 239 4.56 -2.47 -6.86
C PHE A 239 3.27 -2.16 -7.63
N PRO A 240 2.68 -3.15 -8.32
CA PRO A 240 1.49 -2.97 -9.14
C PRO A 240 0.21 -3.12 -8.34
N GLN A 241 -0.88 -2.55 -8.88
CA GLN A 241 -2.23 -2.68 -8.33
C GLN A 241 -3.11 -3.52 -9.25
N CYS A 242 -3.78 -4.53 -8.70
CA CYS A 242 -4.81 -5.29 -9.41
C CYS A 242 -6.02 -4.40 -9.75
N LEU A 243 -6.38 -4.31 -11.03
CA LEU A 243 -7.50 -3.46 -11.48
C LEU A 243 -8.86 -3.93 -10.95
N ALA A 244 -9.05 -5.23 -10.80
CA ALA A 244 -10.30 -5.80 -10.33
C ALA A 244 -10.52 -5.62 -8.82
N THR A 245 -9.49 -5.88 -8.01
CA THR A 245 -9.60 -5.93 -6.56
C THR A 245 -9.09 -4.68 -5.86
N GLY A 246 -8.14 -3.95 -6.47
CA GLY A 246 -7.47 -2.79 -5.90
C GLY A 246 -6.32 -3.14 -4.96
N TYR A 247 -6.03 -4.44 -4.74
CA TYR A 247 -4.92 -4.85 -3.88
C TYR A 247 -3.58 -4.77 -4.61
N TRP A 248 -2.53 -4.47 -3.84
CA TRP A 248 -1.18 -4.27 -4.35
C TRP A 248 -0.31 -5.50 -4.10
N GLY A 249 0.61 -5.76 -5.02
CA GLY A 249 1.79 -6.56 -4.76
C GLY A 249 3.00 -5.65 -4.58
N ASP A 250 4.08 -6.18 -4.00
CA ASP A 250 5.31 -5.41 -3.79
C ASP A 250 6.54 -6.33 -3.73
N CYS A 251 7.55 -6.04 -4.53
CA CYS A 251 8.74 -6.87 -4.59
C CYS A 251 9.94 -6.11 -5.13
N THR A 252 11.07 -6.20 -4.43
CA THR A 252 12.37 -5.71 -4.92
C THR A 252 13.37 -6.84 -5.07
N ARG A 253 14.13 -6.80 -6.16
CA ARG A 253 15.36 -7.59 -6.37
C ARG A 253 16.47 -6.71 -6.89
N THR A 254 17.70 -7.04 -6.53
CA THR A 254 18.89 -6.47 -7.17
C THR A 254 19.50 -7.51 -8.09
N VAL A 255 19.73 -7.16 -9.34
CA VAL A 255 20.28 -8.04 -10.37
C VAL A 255 21.57 -7.47 -10.95
N VAL A 256 22.54 -8.32 -11.26
CA VAL A 256 23.80 -7.95 -11.92
C VAL A 256 23.96 -8.80 -13.19
N HIS A 257 24.21 -8.13 -14.32
CA HIS A 257 24.70 -8.81 -15.54
C HIS A 257 26.22 -8.95 -15.46
N GLY A 258 26.74 -10.17 -15.65
CA GLY A 258 28.17 -10.48 -15.49
C GLY A 258 28.56 -10.65 -14.01
N GLU A 259 29.82 -10.36 -13.70
CA GLU A 259 30.38 -10.60 -12.36
C GLU A 259 30.11 -9.39 -11.44
N PRO A 260 29.41 -9.58 -10.31
CA PRO A 260 29.25 -8.54 -9.30
C PRO A 260 30.56 -8.23 -8.58
N SER A 261 30.79 -6.97 -8.23
CA SER A 261 31.96 -6.60 -7.42
C SER A 261 31.90 -7.25 -6.02
N GLU A 262 33.07 -7.40 -5.38
CA GLU A 262 33.14 -7.97 -4.02
C GLU A 262 32.30 -7.15 -3.02
N GLU A 263 32.27 -5.81 -3.14
CA GLU A 263 31.46 -4.98 -2.26
C GLU A 263 29.96 -5.20 -2.51
N MET A 264 29.54 -5.31 -3.77
CA MET A 264 28.14 -5.62 -4.12
C MET A 264 27.70 -6.98 -3.54
N GLN A 265 28.56 -7.98 -3.60
CA GLN A 265 28.30 -9.30 -3.00
C GLN A 265 28.19 -9.22 -1.47
N ARG A 266 29.07 -8.45 -0.79
CA ARG A 266 29.02 -8.24 0.67
C ARG A 266 27.75 -7.50 1.08
N MET A 267 27.42 -6.41 0.40
CA MET A 267 26.18 -5.66 0.64
C MET A 267 24.94 -6.55 0.47
N HIS A 268 24.90 -7.32 -0.61
CA HIS A 268 23.79 -8.21 -0.90
C HIS A 268 23.63 -9.31 0.17
N SER A 269 24.73 -9.97 0.58
CA SER A 269 24.69 -10.96 1.65
C SER A 269 24.16 -10.37 2.96
N ALA A 270 24.61 -9.17 3.34
CA ALA A 270 24.15 -8.48 4.54
C ALA A 270 22.65 -8.15 4.48
N VAL A 271 22.15 -7.68 3.32
CA VAL A 271 20.73 -7.35 3.10
C VAL A 271 19.87 -8.61 3.17
N VAL A 272 20.26 -9.71 2.52
CA VAL A 272 19.53 -10.99 2.57
C VAL A 272 19.46 -11.53 4.00
N ASP A 273 20.56 -11.50 4.75
CA ASP A 273 20.58 -11.94 6.14
C ASP A 273 19.73 -11.04 7.04
N ALA A 274 19.77 -9.72 6.82
CA ALA A 274 18.93 -8.75 7.53
C ALA A 274 17.43 -8.97 7.24
N LYS A 275 17.07 -9.22 5.98
CA LYS A 275 15.69 -9.57 5.59
C LYS A 275 15.21 -10.83 6.31
N ARG A 276 16.03 -11.88 6.33
CA ARG A 276 15.71 -13.14 7.03
C ARG A 276 15.52 -12.92 8.53
N ALA A 277 16.41 -12.15 9.17
CA ALA A 277 16.29 -11.83 10.59
C ALA A 277 15.03 -11.01 10.89
N ALA A 278 14.68 -10.05 10.03
CA ALA A 278 13.46 -9.24 10.15
C ALA A 278 12.20 -10.10 10.00
N ILE A 279 12.14 -10.99 9.01
CA ILE A 279 11.02 -11.92 8.83
C ILE A 279 10.81 -12.78 10.09
N LEU A 280 11.88 -13.37 10.65
CA LEU A 280 11.80 -14.18 11.86
C LEU A 280 11.31 -13.39 13.09
N ALA A 281 11.60 -12.09 13.17
CA ALA A 281 11.14 -11.20 14.23
C ALA A 281 9.68 -10.72 14.04
N ALA A 282 9.15 -10.81 12.82
CA ALA A 282 7.83 -10.25 12.46
C ALA A 282 6.69 -11.22 12.83
N THR A 283 6.43 -11.42 14.12
CA THR A 283 5.37 -12.28 14.64
C THR A 283 4.27 -11.46 15.33
N ALA A 284 3.06 -12.00 15.43
CA ALA A 284 1.96 -11.30 16.11
C ALA A 284 2.31 -11.04 17.59
N GLY A 285 2.12 -9.79 18.02
CA GLY A 285 2.47 -9.33 19.37
C GLY A 285 3.88 -8.76 19.50
N ALA A 286 4.78 -9.00 18.54
CA ALA A 286 6.05 -8.26 18.44
C ALA A 286 5.77 -6.80 18.06
N THR A 287 6.76 -5.93 18.24
CA THR A 287 6.64 -4.53 17.81
C THR A 287 7.39 -4.28 16.50
N ALA A 288 6.97 -3.24 15.78
CA ALA A 288 7.71 -2.76 14.61
C ALA A 288 9.18 -2.43 14.96
N ASP A 289 9.41 -1.87 16.16
CA ASP A 289 10.73 -1.62 16.72
C ASP A 289 11.57 -2.90 16.85
N ASP A 290 10.96 -4.03 17.23
CA ASP A 290 11.68 -5.32 17.35
C ASP A 290 12.15 -5.80 15.98
N VAL A 291 11.31 -5.71 14.96
CA VAL A 291 11.64 -6.07 13.58
C VAL A 291 12.74 -5.16 13.02
N HIS A 292 12.57 -3.84 13.17
CA HIS A 292 13.56 -2.87 12.72
C HIS A 292 14.89 -3.00 13.45
N ARG A 293 14.87 -3.31 14.74
CA ARG A 293 16.07 -3.58 15.53
C ARG A 293 16.79 -4.86 15.04
N ALA A 294 16.07 -5.93 14.71
CA ALA A 294 16.67 -7.14 14.16
C ALA A 294 17.41 -6.85 12.84
N THR A 295 16.81 -6.05 11.96
CA THR A 295 17.44 -5.56 10.72
C THR A 295 18.73 -4.80 11.03
N LYS A 296 18.66 -3.77 11.86
CA LYS A 296 19.82 -2.91 12.21
C LYS A 296 20.96 -3.73 12.86
N GLN A 297 20.63 -4.65 13.75
CA GLN A 297 21.62 -5.49 14.41
C GLN A 297 22.34 -6.43 13.43
N THR A 298 21.60 -7.00 12.48
CA THR A 298 22.20 -7.88 11.46
C THR A 298 23.10 -7.09 10.52
N LEU A 299 22.66 -5.95 10.01
CA LEU A 299 23.49 -5.08 9.16
C LEU A 299 24.77 -4.64 9.90
N LYS A 300 24.66 -4.27 11.18
CA LYS A 300 25.81 -3.91 12.02
C LYS A 300 26.79 -5.06 12.21
N ALA A 301 26.32 -6.30 12.35
CA ALA A 301 27.17 -7.48 12.43
C ALA A 301 27.98 -7.72 11.14
N HIS A 302 27.46 -7.28 9.99
CA HIS A 302 28.16 -7.25 8.70
C HIS A 302 29.03 -6.00 8.49
N GLY A 303 29.10 -5.08 9.47
CA GLY A 303 29.91 -3.85 9.42
C GLY A 303 29.22 -2.67 8.76
N TYR A 304 27.89 -2.70 8.57
CA TYR A 304 27.12 -1.59 8.01
C TYR A 304 26.29 -0.90 9.09
N GLU A 305 26.12 0.42 8.93
CA GLU A 305 25.38 1.23 9.90
C GLU A 305 23.98 1.62 9.34
N PHE A 306 23.09 1.94 10.27
CA PHE A 306 21.84 2.62 9.99
C PHE A 306 22.05 4.13 10.17
N GLU A 307 21.75 4.90 9.12
CA GLU A 307 21.90 6.35 9.14
C GLU A 307 20.72 7.01 8.40
N ARG A 308 19.76 7.54 9.15
CA ARG A 308 18.52 8.08 8.58
C ARG A 308 18.77 9.31 7.71
N GLY A 309 18.21 9.27 6.50
CA GLY A 309 17.99 10.43 5.64
C GLY A 309 19.19 10.94 4.86
N ALA A 310 20.37 10.32 4.92
CA ALA A 310 21.54 10.76 4.18
C ALA A 310 21.99 9.75 3.13
N ILE A 311 22.20 10.22 1.89
CA ILE A 311 22.99 9.46 0.91
C ILE A 311 24.45 9.56 1.33
N SER A 312 25.05 8.45 1.73
CA SER A 312 26.41 8.35 2.24
C SER A 312 27.41 7.87 1.18
N ASP A 313 28.70 8.14 1.38
CA ASP A 313 29.77 7.55 0.58
C ASP A 313 30.03 6.09 0.98
N LEU A 314 29.77 5.74 2.24
CA LEU A 314 29.78 4.36 2.73
C LEU A 314 28.37 3.74 2.62
N PRO A 315 28.27 2.42 2.44
CA PRO A 315 26.97 1.76 2.42
C PRO A 315 26.25 1.87 3.77
N VAL A 316 25.05 2.47 3.76
CA VAL A 316 24.18 2.63 4.95
C VAL A 316 22.75 2.27 4.60
N MET A 317 21.94 1.92 5.59
CA MET A 317 20.49 1.81 5.47
C MET A 317 19.85 3.12 5.96
N PRO A 318 19.15 3.90 5.09
CA PRO A 318 18.60 5.20 5.46
C PRO A 318 17.11 5.20 5.81
N HIS A 319 16.41 4.07 5.69
CA HIS A 319 14.95 3.96 5.82
C HIS A 319 14.52 2.86 6.79
N GLY A 320 13.23 2.76 7.07
CA GLY A 320 12.62 1.68 7.85
C GLY A 320 12.79 0.30 7.19
N THR A 321 12.37 -0.75 7.90
CA THR A 321 12.51 -2.13 7.41
C THR A 321 11.39 -2.52 6.44
N GLY A 322 10.26 -1.79 6.43
CA GLY A 322 9.10 -2.06 5.58
C GLY A 322 7.84 -1.39 6.07
N HIS A 323 6.71 -1.73 5.48
CA HIS A 323 5.40 -1.11 5.73
C HIS A 323 4.25 -2.10 5.55
N GLY A 324 3.06 -1.71 6.00
CA GLY A 324 1.82 -2.41 5.68
C GLY A 324 1.47 -2.27 4.20
N VAL A 325 0.86 -3.30 3.62
CA VAL A 325 0.39 -3.29 2.24
C VAL A 325 -1.02 -3.88 2.14
N GLY A 326 -1.83 -3.36 1.22
CA GLY A 326 -3.20 -3.81 1.03
C GLY A 326 -3.90 -3.10 -0.12
N LEU A 327 -4.87 -2.24 0.19
CA LEU A 327 -5.54 -1.36 -0.78
C LEU A 327 -4.71 -0.11 -1.11
N GLU A 328 -3.68 0.16 -0.33
CA GLU A 328 -2.63 1.13 -0.61
C GLU A 328 -1.29 0.41 -0.58
N VAL A 329 -0.33 0.88 -1.38
CA VAL A 329 1.03 0.33 -1.33
C VAL A 329 1.65 0.56 0.06
N HIS A 330 1.45 1.74 0.64
CA HIS A 330 1.86 2.06 2.00
C HIS A 330 0.63 2.17 2.92
N GLU A 331 0.26 1.07 3.56
CA GLU A 331 -0.70 1.09 4.66
C GLU A 331 0.02 1.26 6.02
N PRO A 332 -0.64 1.80 7.04
CA PRO A 332 -0.15 1.59 8.40
C PRO A 332 -0.08 0.08 8.68
N ILE A 333 1.01 -0.39 9.26
CA ILE A 333 2.04 0.16 10.13
C ILE A 333 3.35 0.38 9.36
N LEU A 334 4.29 1.17 9.91
CA LEU A 334 5.67 1.20 9.43
C LEU A 334 6.53 0.30 10.33
N LEU A 335 7.39 -0.54 9.75
CA LEU A 335 8.40 -1.31 10.47
C LEU A 335 9.62 -0.43 10.75
N ASP A 336 9.44 0.48 11.69
CA ASP A 336 10.39 1.51 12.09
C ASP A 336 10.23 1.82 13.59
N ASP A 337 11.03 2.72 14.13
CA ASP A 337 10.92 3.16 15.51
C ASP A 337 9.51 3.75 15.77
N ASN A 338 8.86 3.30 16.84
CA ASN A 338 7.50 3.68 17.27
C ASN A 338 6.36 3.25 16.30
N GLY A 339 6.57 2.24 15.47
CA GLY A 339 5.55 1.77 14.52
C GLY A 339 4.35 1.04 15.17
N GLY A 340 4.51 0.55 16.41
CA GLY A 340 3.43 -0.11 17.16
C GLY A 340 3.49 -1.64 17.12
N THR A 341 2.43 -2.29 17.61
CA THR A 341 2.35 -3.75 17.74
C THR A 341 1.82 -4.39 16.46
N LEU A 342 2.44 -5.49 16.04
CA LEU A 342 2.03 -6.31 14.90
C LEU A 342 0.80 -7.17 15.25
N LEU A 343 -0.16 -7.24 14.35
CA LEU A 343 -1.38 -8.00 14.49
C LEU A 343 -1.36 -9.25 13.60
N ALA A 344 -1.93 -10.35 14.08
CA ALA A 344 -2.13 -11.52 13.23
C ALA A 344 -3.07 -11.17 12.05
N GLY A 345 -2.70 -11.57 10.84
CA GLY A 345 -3.41 -11.24 9.60
C GLY A 345 -2.92 -9.96 8.91
N GLU A 346 -1.96 -9.22 9.49
CA GLU A 346 -1.31 -8.13 8.76
C GLU A 346 -0.46 -8.67 7.61
N VAL A 347 -0.39 -7.91 6.53
CA VAL A 347 0.53 -8.16 5.42
C VAL A 347 1.49 -6.99 5.35
N LEU A 348 2.78 -7.30 5.39
CA LEU A 348 3.87 -6.32 5.49
C LEU A 348 4.92 -6.61 4.42
N THR A 349 5.57 -5.56 3.92
CA THR A 349 6.85 -5.70 3.21
C THR A 349 8.00 -5.82 4.20
N ILE A 350 9.04 -6.55 3.81
CA ILE A 350 10.33 -6.61 4.53
C ILE A 350 11.41 -6.34 3.50
N GLU A 351 11.97 -5.13 3.51
CA GLU A 351 12.75 -4.56 2.40
C GLU A 351 14.08 -3.90 2.82
N PRO A 352 14.91 -4.49 3.66
CA PRO A 352 16.18 -3.86 4.01
C PRO A 352 16.99 -3.55 2.75
N GLY A 353 17.70 -2.42 2.78
CA GLY A 353 18.58 -2.00 1.69
C GLY A 353 19.84 -1.29 2.21
N LEU A 354 20.90 -1.36 1.42
CA LEU A 354 22.14 -0.62 1.63
C LEU A 354 22.43 0.24 0.42
N TYR A 355 22.78 1.50 0.64
CA TYR A 355 22.96 2.48 -0.42
C TYR A 355 24.22 3.30 -0.20
N SER A 356 24.95 3.60 -1.29
CA SER A 356 26.22 4.33 -1.27
C SER A 356 26.44 5.09 -2.57
N ARG A 357 26.97 6.32 -2.47
CA ARG A 357 27.40 7.06 -3.67
C ARG A 357 28.50 6.35 -4.45
N ASN A 358 29.35 5.62 -3.76
CA ASN A 358 30.51 4.97 -4.39
C ASN A 358 30.15 3.61 -5.03
N PHE A 359 29.15 2.89 -4.47
CA PHE A 359 28.88 1.50 -4.87
C PHE A 359 27.46 1.27 -5.43
N GLY A 360 26.59 2.28 -5.36
CA GLY A 360 25.17 2.13 -5.70
C GLY A 360 24.39 1.49 -4.55
N GLY A 361 23.26 0.89 -4.86
CA GLY A 361 22.35 0.32 -3.87
C GLY A 361 22.08 -1.16 -4.08
N VAL A 362 21.67 -1.80 -2.98
CA VAL A 362 21.13 -3.17 -2.93
C VAL A 362 19.87 -3.13 -2.08
N ARG A 363 18.76 -3.66 -2.57
CA ARG A 363 17.53 -3.95 -1.82
C ARG A 363 17.00 -5.32 -2.22
N VAL A 364 16.53 -6.08 -1.24
CA VAL A 364 15.83 -7.35 -1.43
C VAL A 364 14.59 -7.32 -0.53
N GLU A 365 13.44 -7.51 -1.13
CA GLU A 365 12.14 -7.35 -0.50
C GLU A 365 11.23 -8.53 -0.73
N ASP A 366 10.49 -8.89 0.31
CA ASP A 366 9.39 -9.84 0.24
C ASP A 366 8.16 -9.32 1.00
N MET A 367 6.97 -9.76 0.59
CA MET A 367 5.72 -9.60 1.33
C MET A 367 5.47 -10.80 2.24
N VAL A 368 5.15 -10.52 3.50
CA VAL A 368 4.88 -11.55 4.51
C VAL A 368 3.53 -11.32 5.20
N VAL A 369 2.86 -12.41 5.55
CA VAL A 369 1.67 -12.41 6.40
C VAL A 369 2.10 -12.67 7.83
N ILE A 370 1.71 -11.80 8.74
CA ILE A 370 1.94 -11.96 10.18
C ILE A 370 0.98 -13.00 10.74
N THR A 371 1.51 -13.99 11.44
CA THR A 371 0.74 -15.05 12.08
C THR A 371 1.06 -15.13 13.58
N SER A 372 0.32 -15.94 14.31
CA SER A 372 0.65 -16.27 15.73
C SER A 372 1.89 -17.17 15.86
N GLY A 373 2.38 -17.73 14.76
CA GLY A 373 3.59 -18.52 14.66
C GLY A 373 4.61 -17.89 13.71
N GLU A 374 5.26 -18.71 12.88
CA GLU A 374 6.15 -18.20 11.85
C GLU A 374 5.37 -17.41 10.78
N PRO A 375 5.88 -16.25 10.34
CA PRO A 375 5.28 -15.49 9.24
C PRO A 375 5.21 -16.31 7.95
N VAL A 376 4.17 -16.10 7.16
CA VAL A 376 4.03 -16.76 5.86
C VAL A 376 4.57 -15.82 4.79
N ASN A 377 5.66 -16.21 4.14
CA ASN A 377 6.22 -15.45 3.01
C ASN A 377 5.44 -15.77 1.72
N PHE A 378 4.93 -14.75 1.05
CA PHE A 378 4.27 -14.89 -0.25
C PHE A 378 5.27 -15.09 -1.39
N ASN A 379 6.50 -14.63 -1.23
CA ASN A 379 7.52 -14.67 -2.28
C ASN A 379 8.16 -16.06 -2.43
N ARG A 380 8.45 -16.41 -3.67
CA ARG A 380 9.11 -17.67 -4.08
C ARG A 380 10.30 -17.45 -5.02
N LEU A 381 10.52 -16.20 -5.43
CA LEU A 381 11.61 -15.85 -6.33
C LEU A 381 12.99 -16.05 -5.70
N PRO A 382 14.01 -16.45 -6.49
CA PRO A 382 15.39 -16.37 -6.07
C PRO A 382 15.77 -14.98 -5.58
N GLU A 383 16.69 -14.93 -4.62
CA GLU A 383 17.21 -13.68 -4.04
C GLU A 383 18.57 -13.29 -4.62
N GLY A 384 19.23 -14.20 -5.35
CA GLY A 384 20.60 -14.02 -5.84
C GLY A 384 20.75 -12.89 -6.85
N LEU A 385 21.97 -12.38 -6.99
CA LEU A 385 22.32 -11.31 -7.92
C LEU A 385 22.33 -11.75 -9.39
N CYS A 386 22.58 -13.03 -9.67
CA CYS A 386 22.74 -13.56 -11.02
C CYS A 386 21.48 -14.27 -11.49
N TRP A 387 20.97 -13.89 -12.69
CA TRP A 387 19.73 -14.40 -13.29
C TRP A 387 19.92 -14.88 -14.74
N GLY A 388 21.16 -15.05 -15.20
CA GLY A 388 21.54 -15.53 -16.52
C GLY A 388 21.96 -17.00 -16.56
#